data_55619587f06f444cb3717d162e8ec3a1
#
_entry.id   55619587f06f444cb3717d162e8ec3a1
#
_cell.length_a   1.000
_cell.length_b   1.000
_cell.length_c   1.000
_cell.angle_alpha   90.00
_cell.angle_beta   90.00
_cell.angle_gamma   90.00
#
_symmetry.space_group_name_H-M   'P 1'
#
loop_
_entity.id
_entity.type
_entity.pdbx_description
1 polymer ?
#
loop_
_entity_poly.entity_id
_entity_poly.type
_entity_poly.pdbx_seq_one_letter_code
_entity_poly.pdbx_strand_id
1 'polypeptide(L)'
;PRPNLVEAYLFFERKFTNYLLTGEQSPENTQESTATPDEKLISDRLDALLTSISARLEVVMVELEDDDDPQVIFESLNGRGEPLLPSDLIRNLVFLEAGRQDLNLEKLHRAHWRHFDDGADPNSFWQKDVRQGRLNRPRLDLFFFHFLTLNRQEQIPITQLYTEFRRWWLSAPRANVEAELAALQASGAAYRLLFDSSPSTRLGLLVHRLQVLDTSVFYPVLLGLLTRWQAKTDAAALPGIYTDLESYIVRRAVCGLTPKNYNRLVLEMLTALDKAAVINRATIRAFLEPQTAD
;
A
#
# COMPACT_ATOMS: atom_id res chain seq x y z
N PRO A 1 6.81 8.78 -19.28
CA PRO A 1 5.37 8.48 -19.23
C PRO A 1 4.59 9.78 -19.06
N ARG A 2 3.49 9.92 -19.78
CA ARG A 2 2.62 11.09 -19.62
C ARG A 2 1.76 10.87 -18.36
N PRO A 3 1.40 11.92 -17.61
CA PRO A 3 0.44 11.81 -16.53
C PRO A 3 -0.91 11.24 -17.01
N ASN A 4 -1.54 10.37 -16.24
CA ASN A 4 -2.80 9.71 -16.60
C ASN A 4 -3.91 10.71 -17.02
N LEU A 5 -3.94 11.89 -16.39
CA LEU A 5 -4.88 12.95 -16.75
C LEU A 5 -4.66 13.45 -18.19
N VAL A 6 -3.40 13.58 -18.61
CA VAL A 6 -3.05 14.00 -19.98
C VAL A 6 -3.41 12.90 -20.98
N GLU A 7 -3.20 11.64 -20.62
CA GLU A 7 -3.60 10.51 -21.49
C GLU A 7 -5.11 10.41 -21.64
N ALA A 8 -5.86 10.61 -20.54
CA ALA A 8 -7.32 10.68 -20.58
C ALA A 8 -7.80 11.85 -21.46
N TYR A 9 -7.23 13.04 -21.29
CA TYR A 9 -7.56 14.20 -22.14
C TYR A 9 -7.34 13.88 -23.63
N LEU A 10 -6.17 13.37 -23.99
CA LEU A 10 -5.83 13.03 -25.38
C LEU A 10 -6.70 11.87 -25.93
N PHE A 11 -7.14 10.96 -25.07
CA PHE A 11 -8.08 9.92 -25.44
C PHE A 11 -9.44 10.51 -25.81
N PHE A 12 -10.00 11.37 -24.97
CA PHE A 12 -11.28 12.01 -25.24
C PHE A 12 -11.20 12.98 -26.43
N GLU A 13 -10.14 13.78 -26.53
CA GLU A 13 -9.91 14.66 -27.67
C GLU A 13 -9.97 13.88 -29.00
N ARG A 14 -9.25 12.77 -29.10
CA ARG A 14 -9.26 11.91 -30.29
C ARG A 14 -10.64 11.31 -30.55
N LYS A 15 -11.33 10.83 -29.49
CA LYS A 15 -12.66 10.23 -29.62
C LYS A 15 -13.70 11.25 -30.09
N PHE A 16 -13.70 12.44 -29.51
CA PHE A 16 -14.63 13.51 -29.91
C PHE A 16 -14.34 14.02 -31.32
N THR A 17 -13.08 14.26 -31.66
CA THR A 17 -12.69 14.68 -33.00
C THR A 17 -13.10 13.63 -34.03
N ASN A 18 -12.83 12.37 -33.78
CA ASN A 18 -13.24 11.29 -34.69
C ASN A 18 -14.76 11.23 -34.85
N TYR A 19 -15.53 11.29 -33.78
CA TYR A 19 -16.98 11.30 -33.83
C TYR A 19 -17.53 12.48 -34.62
N LEU A 20 -16.99 13.68 -34.40
CA LEU A 20 -17.43 14.89 -35.13
C LEU A 20 -17.13 14.77 -36.61
N LEU A 21 -15.99 14.24 -37.00
CA LEU A 21 -15.58 14.14 -38.42
C LEU A 21 -16.21 12.94 -39.13
N THR A 22 -16.23 11.77 -38.52
CA THR A 22 -16.66 10.53 -39.20
C THR A 22 -18.06 10.06 -38.79
N GLY A 23 -18.52 10.42 -37.59
CA GLY A 23 -19.75 9.89 -36.98
C GLY A 23 -19.58 8.49 -36.38
N GLU A 24 -18.39 7.91 -36.44
CA GLU A 24 -18.12 6.56 -35.90
C GLU A 24 -17.77 6.56 -34.42
N GLN A 25 -18.28 5.57 -33.71
CA GLN A 25 -18.04 5.42 -32.25
C GLN A 25 -16.79 4.58 -31.96
N SER A 26 -16.16 3.93 -32.94
CA SER A 26 -15.04 3.02 -32.75
C SER A 26 -13.86 3.33 -33.70
N PRO A 27 -12.61 3.31 -33.19
CA PRO A 27 -11.43 3.63 -34.01
C PRO A 27 -10.91 2.45 -34.84
N GLU A 28 -11.55 1.28 -34.80
CA GLU A 28 -11.00 0.06 -35.42
C GLU A 28 -11.30 -0.10 -36.92
N ASN A 29 -12.14 0.76 -37.52
CA ASN A 29 -12.46 0.73 -38.93
C ASN A 29 -12.21 2.11 -39.61
N THR A 30 -10.98 2.57 -39.58
CA THR A 30 -10.61 3.78 -40.33
C THR A 30 -10.44 3.40 -41.82
N GLN A 31 -11.52 3.30 -42.57
CA GLN A 31 -11.44 3.57 -43.99
C GLN A 31 -11.35 5.10 -44.13
N GLU A 32 -10.24 5.59 -44.63
CA GLU A 32 -10.01 7.00 -44.93
C GLU A 32 -11.08 7.49 -45.92
N SER A 33 -12.16 8.03 -45.38
CA SER A 33 -13.11 8.80 -46.16
C SER A 33 -12.50 10.18 -46.41
N THR A 34 -12.02 10.43 -47.58
CA THR A 34 -11.40 11.67 -48.04
C THR A 34 -12.38 12.82 -48.25
N ALA A 35 -13.63 12.69 -47.88
CA ALA A 35 -14.63 13.75 -47.97
C ALA A 35 -14.60 14.60 -46.70
N THR A 36 -14.30 15.91 -46.83
CA THR A 36 -14.49 16.91 -45.78
C THR A 36 -15.96 16.89 -45.37
N PRO A 37 -16.29 16.67 -44.09
CA PRO A 37 -17.68 16.63 -43.65
C PRO A 37 -18.31 18.03 -43.84
N ASP A 38 -19.60 18.05 -44.19
CA ASP A 38 -20.40 19.27 -44.27
C ASP A 38 -20.43 19.95 -42.88
N GLU A 39 -20.19 21.26 -42.83
CA GLU A 39 -20.22 22.07 -41.58
C GLU A 39 -21.53 21.88 -40.83
N LYS A 40 -22.66 21.70 -41.51
CA LYS A 40 -23.96 21.43 -40.87
C LYS A 40 -23.96 20.11 -40.14
N LEU A 41 -23.36 19.08 -40.73
CA LEU A 41 -23.29 17.74 -40.11
C LEU A 41 -22.39 17.75 -38.89
N ILE A 42 -21.31 18.51 -38.89
CA ILE A 42 -20.43 18.68 -37.72
C ILE A 42 -21.20 19.42 -36.60
N SER A 43 -21.95 20.48 -36.94
CA SER A 43 -22.79 21.21 -36.00
C SER A 43 -23.84 20.33 -35.36
N ASP A 44 -24.58 19.55 -36.16
CA ASP A 44 -25.60 18.64 -35.67
C ASP A 44 -25.02 17.57 -34.70
N ARG A 45 -23.83 17.03 -35.01
CA ARG A 45 -23.12 16.09 -34.14
C ARG A 45 -22.62 16.72 -32.87
N LEU A 46 -22.13 17.98 -32.93
CA LEU A 46 -21.70 18.72 -31.78
C LEU A 46 -22.86 18.98 -30.83
N ASP A 47 -24.03 19.39 -31.37
CA ASP A 47 -25.23 19.62 -30.58
C ASP A 47 -25.75 18.33 -29.91
N ALA A 48 -25.68 17.20 -30.66
CA ALA A 48 -26.01 15.90 -30.11
C ALA A 48 -25.07 15.49 -28.97
N LEU A 49 -23.77 15.73 -29.11
CA LEU A 49 -22.76 15.46 -28.09
C LEU A 49 -22.99 16.33 -26.85
N LEU A 50 -23.14 17.64 -27.03
CA LEU A 50 -23.43 18.58 -25.96
C LEU A 50 -24.74 18.23 -25.21
N THR A 51 -25.80 17.91 -25.96
CA THR A 51 -27.07 17.46 -25.38
C THR A 51 -26.90 16.17 -24.58
N SER A 52 -26.10 15.24 -25.09
CA SER A 52 -25.84 13.98 -24.39
C SER A 52 -25.07 14.19 -23.07
N ILE A 53 -24.08 15.07 -23.10
CA ILE A 53 -23.28 15.40 -21.90
C ILE A 53 -24.13 16.18 -20.87
N SER A 54 -24.88 17.19 -21.32
CA SER A 54 -25.60 18.09 -20.41
C SER A 54 -26.93 17.53 -19.91
N ALA A 55 -27.60 16.67 -20.66
CA ALA A 55 -28.94 16.19 -20.34
C ALA A 55 -29.00 14.68 -19.97
N ARG A 56 -27.98 13.89 -20.27
CA ARG A 56 -27.96 12.44 -20.02
C ARG A 56 -26.87 12.00 -19.03
N LEU A 57 -25.90 12.84 -18.70
CA LEU A 57 -24.98 12.62 -17.61
C LEU A 57 -25.52 13.31 -16.37
N GLU A 58 -25.79 12.49 -15.34
CA GLU A 58 -26.19 13.00 -14.02
C GLU A 58 -24.98 12.92 -13.10
N VAL A 59 -24.68 14.05 -12.46
CA VAL A 59 -23.67 14.16 -11.41
C VAL A 59 -24.39 14.31 -10.09
N VAL A 60 -24.19 13.35 -9.20
CA VAL A 60 -24.68 13.42 -7.82
C VAL A 60 -23.58 14.03 -6.97
N MET A 61 -23.85 15.18 -6.38
CA MET A 61 -22.98 15.80 -5.38
C MET A 61 -23.49 15.40 -3.99
N VAL A 62 -22.64 14.74 -3.22
CA VAL A 62 -22.91 14.38 -1.83
C VAL A 62 -22.02 15.24 -0.95
N GLU A 63 -22.65 16.14 -0.18
CA GLU A 63 -21.95 16.89 0.86
C GLU A 63 -21.85 16.00 2.10
N LEU A 64 -20.63 15.86 2.62
CA LEU A 64 -20.35 15.04 3.79
C LEU A 64 -20.33 15.93 5.02
N GLU A 65 -20.92 15.44 6.11
CA GLU A 65 -20.80 16.08 7.43
C GLU A 65 -19.47 15.67 8.10
N ASP A 66 -19.07 16.40 9.14
CA ASP A 66 -17.80 16.16 9.83
C ASP A 66 -17.70 14.75 10.45
N ASP A 67 -18.83 14.14 10.77
CA ASP A 67 -18.95 12.79 11.35
C ASP A 67 -19.05 11.68 10.30
N ASP A 68 -19.25 12.02 9.01
CA ASP A 68 -19.34 11.05 7.94
C ASP A 68 -17.98 10.40 7.66
N ASP A 69 -17.99 9.12 7.43
CA ASP A 69 -16.81 8.41 6.90
C ASP A 69 -16.82 8.46 5.37
N PRO A 70 -16.02 9.33 4.73
CA PRO A 70 -16.01 9.49 3.28
C PRO A 70 -15.76 8.17 2.55
N GLN A 71 -15.05 7.23 3.20
CA GLN A 71 -14.74 5.94 2.61
C GLN A 71 -15.96 5.03 2.58
N VAL A 72 -16.69 4.90 3.68
CA VAL A 72 -17.88 4.05 3.73
C VAL A 72 -18.91 4.52 2.70
N ILE A 73 -19.06 5.83 2.56
CA ILE A 73 -19.94 6.42 1.54
C ILE A 73 -19.40 6.14 0.13
N PHE A 74 -18.09 6.34 -0.07
CA PHE A 74 -17.46 6.11 -1.36
C PHE A 74 -17.47 4.62 -1.77
N GLU A 75 -17.21 3.68 -0.85
CA GLU A 75 -17.31 2.23 -1.10
C GLU A 75 -18.74 1.81 -1.44
N SER A 76 -19.73 2.40 -0.75
CA SER A 76 -21.15 2.12 -1.02
C SER A 76 -21.60 2.64 -2.39
N LEU A 77 -21.08 3.79 -2.82
CA LEU A 77 -21.37 4.41 -4.12
C LEU A 77 -20.60 3.72 -5.27
N ASN A 78 -19.37 3.26 -5.01
CA ASN A 78 -18.51 2.60 -6.00
C ASN A 78 -18.75 1.09 -6.17
N GLY A 79 -19.85 0.55 -5.69
CA GLY A 79 -20.18 -0.87 -5.82
C GLY A 79 -20.17 -1.45 -7.25
N ARG A 80 -19.85 -0.65 -8.27
CA ARG A 80 -19.68 -1.01 -9.69
C ARG A 80 -18.35 -0.56 -10.30
N GLY A 81 -17.47 0.13 -9.55
CA GLY A 81 -16.16 0.60 -10.01
C GLY A 81 -15.00 -0.24 -9.47
N GLU A 82 -13.77 0.09 -9.89
CA GLU A 82 -12.56 -0.45 -9.27
C GLU A 82 -12.50 0.01 -7.80
N PRO A 83 -12.40 -0.91 -6.82
CA PRO A 83 -12.31 -0.53 -5.42
C PRO A 83 -11.02 0.25 -5.18
N LEU A 84 -11.11 1.33 -4.41
CA LEU A 84 -9.92 2.06 -3.98
C LEU A 84 -9.02 1.17 -3.14
N LEU A 85 -7.73 1.27 -3.38
CA LEU A 85 -6.74 0.55 -2.58
C LEU A 85 -6.67 1.17 -1.17
N PRO A 86 -6.54 0.36 -0.12
CA PRO A 86 -6.30 0.85 1.23
C PRO A 86 -5.16 1.86 1.34
N SER A 87 -4.08 1.66 0.57
CA SER A 87 -2.94 2.58 0.49
C SER A 87 -3.30 3.96 -0.03
N ASP A 88 -4.22 4.07 -1.02
CA ASP A 88 -4.68 5.36 -1.54
C ASP A 88 -5.48 6.13 -0.48
N LEU A 89 -6.30 5.40 0.27
CA LEU A 89 -7.11 5.97 1.34
C LEU A 89 -6.25 6.41 2.53
N ILE A 90 -5.23 5.64 2.88
CA ILE A 90 -4.23 6.00 3.89
C ILE A 90 -3.51 7.27 3.46
N ARG A 91 -3.08 7.37 2.19
CA ARG A 91 -2.49 8.58 1.64
C ARG A 91 -3.39 9.78 1.83
N ASN A 92 -4.66 9.66 1.40
CA ASN A 92 -5.62 10.75 1.49
C ASN A 92 -5.82 11.20 2.94
N LEU A 93 -5.97 10.27 3.89
CA LEU A 93 -6.10 10.56 5.31
C LEU A 93 -4.89 11.36 5.84
N VAL A 94 -3.68 10.89 5.58
CA VAL A 94 -2.46 11.51 6.10
C VAL A 94 -2.28 12.92 5.54
N PHE A 95 -2.55 13.12 4.25
CA PHE A 95 -2.46 14.44 3.63
C PHE A 95 -3.61 15.37 4.03
N LEU A 96 -4.81 14.85 4.32
CA LEU A 96 -5.89 15.63 4.90
C LEU A 96 -5.48 16.18 6.28
N GLU A 97 -4.92 15.32 7.13
CA GLU A 97 -4.42 15.73 8.45
C GLU A 97 -3.26 16.74 8.36
N ALA A 98 -2.37 16.58 7.37
CA ALA A 98 -1.32 17.56 7.09
C ALA A 98 -1.90 18.93 6.67
N GLY A 99 -2.95 18.92 5.84
CA GLY A 99 -3.66 20.14 5.44
C GLY A 99 -4.35 20.85 6.62
N ARG A 100 -4.90 20.08 7.58
CA ARG A 100 -5.47 20.63 8.82
C ARG A 100 -4.43 21.31 9.72
N GLN A 101 -3.15 20.98 9.56
CA GLN A 101 -2.01 21.62 10.25
C GLN A 101 -1.37 22.73 9.41
N ASP A 102 -2.02 23.18 8.32
CA ASP A 102 -1.52 24.21 7.40
C ASP A 102 -0.12 23.92 6.82
N LEU A 103 0.24 22.63 6.69
CA LEU A 103 1.52 22.21 6.16
C LEU A 103 1.52 22.28 4.62
N ASN A 104 2.69 22.51 4.03
CA ASN A 104 2.85 22.52 2.58
C ASN A 104 2.80 21.09 2.03
N LEU A 105 1.62 20.71 1.49
CA LEU A 105 1.34 19.35 1.02
C LEU A 105 2.27 18.91 -0.13
N GLU A 106 2.61 19.83 -1.05
CA GLU A 106 3.50 19.52 -2.17
C GLU A 106 4.92 19.20 -1.67
N LYS A 107 5.42 20.00 -0.71
CA LYS A 107 6.72 19.76 -0.09
C LYS A 107 6.75 18.42 0.65
N LEU A 108 5.71 18.13 1.44
CA LEU A 108 5.59 16.87 2.18
C LEU A 108 5.51 15.65 1.25
N HIS A 109 4.71 15.76 0.19
CA HIS A 109 4.61 14.71 -0.81
C HIS A 109 5.98 14.43 -1.46
N ARG A 110 6.66 15.47 -1.90
CA ARG A 110 7.97 15.35 -2.55
C ARG A 110 9.03 14.78 -1.62
N ALA A 111 9.02 15.20 -0.34
CA ALA A 111 10.00 14.77 0.65
C ALA A 111 9.76 13.35 1.17
N HIS A 112 8.49 13.00 1.48
CA HIS A 112 8.21 11.81 2.29
C HIS A 112 7.30 10.77 1.63
N TRP A 113 6.56 11.14 0.56
CA TRP A 113 5.61 10.20 -0.06
C TRP A 113 6.01 9.73 -1.46
N ARG A 114 6.70 10.58 -2.22
CA ARG A 114 7.02 10.32 -3.63
C ARG A 114 7.66 8.95 -3.89
N HIS A 115 8.41 8.42 -2.92
CA HIS A 115 9.05 7.11 -3.06
C HIS A 115 8.06 5.93 -3.02
N PHE A 116 6.82 6.13 -2.55
CA PHE A 116 5.73 5.17 -2.64
C PHE A 116 4.99 5.26 -3.99
N ASP A 117 5.07 6.42 -4.65
CA ASP A 117 4.48 6.68 -5.96
C ASP A 117 5.51 6.35 -7.07
N ASP A 118 5.98 5.13 -7.17
CA ASP A 118 7.02 4.68 -8.14
C ASP A 118 6.61 4.86 -9.63
N GLY A 119 5.80 5.87 -9.93
CA GLY A 119 5.27 6.17 -11.25
C GLY A 119 4.05 5.32 -11.61
N ALA A 120 3.51 5.56 -12.80
CA ALA A 120 2.35 4.86 -13.32
C ALA A 120 2.65 3.40 -13.79
N ASP A 121 3.83 2.85 -13.47
CA ASP A 121 4.17 1.48 -13.82
C ASP A 121 3.56 0.51 -12.79
N PRO A 122 2.54 -0.29 -13.17
CA PRO A 122 1.93 -1.28 -12.29
C PRO A 122 2.91 -2.39 -11.84
N ASN A 123 4.08 -2.50 -12.50
CA ASN A 123 5.15 -3.42 -12.11
C ASN A 123 6.20 -2.76 -11.19
N SER A 124 6.00 -1.50 -10.80
CA SER A 124 6.86 -0.84 -9.84
C SER A 124 6.91 -1.61 -8.52
N PHE A 125 7.94 -1.36 -7.70
CA PHE A 125 8.09 -2.10 -6.45
C PHE A 125 6.84 -2.07 -5.57
N TRP A 126 6.23 -0.90 -5.41
CA TRP A 126 5.09 -0.70 -4.51
C TRP A 126 3.75 -1.11 -5.08
N GLN A 127 3.54 -0.90 -6.38
CA GLN A 127 2.26 -1.15 -7.05
C GLN A 127 2.08 -2.62 -7.47
N LYS A 128 3.19 -3.36 -7.52
CA LYS A 128 3.16 -4.77 -7.93
C LYS A 128 2.34 -5.61 -6.96
N ASP A 129 1.37 -6.35 -7.50
CA ASP A 129 0.66 -7.37 -6.75
C ASP A 129 1.60 -8.49 -6.31
N VAL A 130 1.52 -8.81 -5.03
CA VAL A 130 2.33 -9.86 -4.40
C VAL A 130 1.43 -10.80 -3.64
N ARG A 131 1.65 -12.09 -3.84
CA ARG A 131 0.98 -13.13 -3.06
C ARG A 131 1.74 -13.35 -1.76
N GLN A 132 1.00 -13.32 -0.64
CA GLN A 132 1.46 -13.71 0.69
C GLN A 132 0.38 -14.59 1.33
N GLY A 133 0.62 -15.88 1.40
CA GLY A 133 -0.39 -16.84 1.82
C GLY A 133 -1.60 -16.84 0.89
N ARG A 134 -2.76 -16.50 1.43
CA ARG A 134 -4.02 -16.37 0.68
C ARG A 134 -4.26 -14.97 0.14
N LEU A 135 -3.43 -14.00 0.50
CA LEU A 135 -3.57 -12.62 0.09
C LEU A 135 -2.87 -12.40 -1.25
N ASN A 136 -3.54 -11.70 -2.16
CA ASN A 136 -2.93 -11.13 -3.37
C ASN A 136 -3.29 -9.65 -3.39
N ARG A 137 -2.30 -8.79 -3.17
CA ARG A 137 -2.49 -7.35 -3.02
C ARG A 137 -1.25 -6.58 -3.44
N PRO A 138 -1.39 -5.29 -3.78
CA PRO A 138 -0.24 -4.42 -3.98
C PRO A 138 0.71 -4.47 -2.79
N ARG A 139 2.02 -4.45 -3.06
CA ARG A 139 3.02 -4.52 -2.01
C ARG A 139 2.91 -3.36 -1.02
N LEU A 140 2.43 -2.21 -1.47
CA LEU A 140 2.19 -1.06 -0.60
C LEU A 140 1.13 -1.35 0.48
N ASP A 141 0.03 -2.02 0.12
CA ASP A 141 -0.98 -2.46 1.09
C ASP A 141 -0.39 -3.44 2.11
N LEU A 142 0.44 -4.39 1.64
CA LEU A 142 1.12 -5.34 2.52
C LEU A 142 2.13 -4.65 3.44
N PHE A 143 2.82 -3.61 2.95
CA PHE A 143 3.68 -2.79 3.80
C PHE A 143 2.87 -2.11 4.91
N PHE A 144 1.78 -1.43 4.59
CA PHE A 144 0.93 -0.80 5.60
C PHE A 144 0.36 -1.79 6.59
N PHE A 145 -0.01 -2.98 6.13
CA PHE A 145 -0.46 -4.06 7.00
C PHE A 145 0.63 -4.47 8.02
N HIS A 146 1.87 -4.72 7.56
CA HIS A 146 2.97 -5.09 8.44
C HIS A 146 3.41 -3.93 9.35
N PHE A 147 3.42 -2.72 8.84
CA PHE A 147 3.70 -1.50 9.59
C PHE A 147 2.68 -1.30 10.73
N LEU A 148 1.39 -1.44 10.43
CA LEU A 148 0.33 -1.29 11.41
C LEU A 148 0.38 -2.42 12.45
N THR A 149 0.65 -3.66 12.04
CA THR A 149 0.83 -4.80 12.95
C THR A 149 1.98 -4.56 13.93
N LEU A 150 3.12 -4.01 13.45
CA LEU A 150 4.26 -3.65 14.30
C LEU A 150 3.88 -2.57 15.32
N ASN A 151 3.11 -1.57 14.91
CA ASN A 151 2.81 -0.42 15.77
C ASN A 151 1.69 -0.71 16.78
N ARG A 152 0.71 -1.52 16.43
CA ARG A 152 -0.41 -1.86 17.31
C ARG A 152 -0.17 -3.14 18.11
N GLN A 153 0.68 -4.04 17.61
CA GLN A 153 0.93 -5.36 18.23
C GLN A 153 -0.36 -6.18 18.42
N GLU A 154 -1.29 -6.02 17.49
CA GLU A 154 -2.60 -6.65 17.45
C GLU A 154 -2.83 -7.33 16.11
N GLN A 155 -3.77 -8.27 16.07
CA GLN A 155 -4.18 -8.90 14.82
C GLN A 155 -5.01 -7.90 14.00
N ILE A 156 -4.51 -7.54 12.83
CA ILE A 156 -5.16 -6.62 11.91
C ILE A 156 -5.89 -7.43 10.83
N PRO A 157 -7.21 -7.28 10.66
CA PRO A 157 -7.90 -7.82 9.49
C PRO A 157 -7.49 -7.04 8.24
N ILE A 158 -6.84 -7.70 7.28
CA ILE A 158 -6.35 -7.03 6.04
C ILE A 158 -7.49 -6.37 5.24
N THR A 159 -8.70 -6.92 5.32
CA THR A 159 -9.89 -6.35 4.69
C THR A 159 -10.35 -5.03 5.33
N GLN A 160 -9.87 -4.74 6.54
CA GLN A 160 -10.18 -3.52 7.27
C GLN A 160 -8.91 -2.65 7.46
N LEU A 161 -7.90 -2.84 6.63
CA LEU A 161 -6.59 -2.20 6.79
C LEU A 161 -6.70 -0.68 6.95
N TYR A 162 -7.48 0.00 6.09
CA TYR A 162 -7.66 1.44 6.19
C TYR A 162 -8.39 1.84 7.49
N THR A 163 -9.50 1.19 7.82
CA THR A 163 -10.27 1.49 9.04
C THR A 163 -9.40 1.35 10.30
N GLU A 164 -8.58 0.29 10.34
CA GLU A 164 -7.67 0.06 11.45
C GLU A 164 -6.51 1.05 11.48
N PHE A 165 -5.97 1.42 10.30
CA PHE A 165 -4.96 2.47 10.19
C PHE A 165 -5.53 3.83 10.62
N ARG A 166 -6.72 4.20 10.15
CA ARG A 166 -7.39 5.45 10.54
C ARG A 166 -7.62 5.50 12.06
N ARG A 167 -8.13 4.42 12.66
CA ARG A 167 -8.32 4.32 14.11
C ARG A 167 -7.01 4.52 14.86
N TRP A 168 -5.95 3.86 14.44
CA TRP A 168 -4.62 4.01 15.04
C TRP A 168 -4.07 5.41 14.83
N TRP A 169 -4.20 5.97 13.62
CA TRP A 169 -3.71 7.32 13.30
C TRP A 169 -4.38 8.37 14.16
N LEU A 170 -5.69 8.29 14.36
CA LEU A 170 -6.49 9.25 15.11
C LEU A 170 -6.54 8.95 16.63
N SER A 171 -6.03 7.81 17.12
CA SER A 171 -6.07 7.42 18.54
C SER A 171 -5.26 8.31 19.46
N ALA A 172 -4.28 9.04 18.93
CA ALA A 172 -3.47 10.01 19.66
C ALA A 172 -3.26 11.26 18.79
N PRO A 173 -3.29 12.47 19.39
CA PRO A 173 -2.98 13.69 18.65
C PRO A 173 -1.60 13.58 18.02
N ARG A 174 -1.52 13.71 16.69
CA ARG A 174 -0.25 13.76 15.96
C ARG A 174 0.26 15.18 16.00
N ALA A 175 1.10 15.48 16.97
CA ALA A 175 1.64 16.82 17.17
C ALA A 175 2.46 17.31 15.96
N ASN A 176 3.00 16.39 15.17
CA ASN A 176 3.82 16.70 14.00
C ASN A 176 3.63 15.63 12.90
N VAL A 177 2.73 15.90 11.97
CA VAL A 177 2.46 15.00 10.82
C VAL A 177 3.69 14.84 9.94
N GLU A 178 4.56 15.84 9.79
CA GLU A 178 5.81 15.73 9.01
C GLU A 178 6.76 14.68 9.62
N ALA A 179 6.90 14.67 10.96
CA ALA A 179 7.74 13.67 11.64
C ALA A 179 7.16 12.26 11.48
N GLU A 180 5.84 12.09 11.53
CA GLU A 180 5.18 10.80 11.29
C GLU A 180 5.36 10.33 9.85
N LEU A 181 5.27 11.24 8.88
CA LEU A 181 5.56 10.95 7.46
C LEU A 181 7.02 10.54 7.26
N ALA A 182 7.97 11.21 7.94
CA ALA A 182 9.38 10.84 7.89
C ALA A 182 9.62 9.44 8.48
N ALA A 183 8.95 9.09 9.58
CA ALA A 183 9.02 7.76 10.18
C ALA A 183 8.40 6.69 9.27
N LEU A 184 7.29 7.01 8.61
CA LEU A 184 6.66 6.15 7.62
C LEU A 184 7.58 5.90 6.41
N GLN A 185 8.22 6.95 5.91
CA GLN A 185 9.22 6.87 4.84
C GLN A 185 10.40 5.97 5.23
N ALA A 186 10.96 6.18 6.43
CA ALA A 186 12.06 5.36 6.94
C ALA A 186 11.65 3.88 7.04
N SER A 187 10.43 3.61 7.49
CA SER A 187 9.87 2.26 7.55
C SER A 187 9.67 1.66 6.16
N GLY A 188 9.23 2.46 5.19
CA GLY A 188 9.12 2.05 3.78
C GLY A 188 10.47 1.69 3.18
N ALA A 189 11.50 2.49 3.43
CA ALA A 189 12.87 2.21 2.99
C ALA A 189 13.40 0.90 3.60
N ALA A 190 13.18 0.68 4.90
CA ALA A 190 13.54 -0.56 5.57
C ALA A 190 12.76 -1.77 5.01
N TYR A 191 11.48 -1.62 4.72
CA TYR A 191 10.68 -2.67 4.10
C TYR A 191 11.19 -3.01 2.69
N ARG A 192 11.53 -2.01 1.89
CA ARG A 192 12.15 -2.22 0.57
C ARG A 192 13.47 -2.95 0.69
N LEU A 193 14.31 -2.60 1.67
CA LEU A 193 15.59 -3.27 1.93
C LEU A 193 15.42 -4.78 2.18
N LEU A 194 14.32 -5.23 2.79
CA LEU A 194 14.07 -6.67 2.98
C LEU A 194 14.06 -7.42 1.65
N PHE A 195 13.48 -6.84 0.60
CA PHE A 195 13.31 -7.47 -0.71
C PHE A 195 14.46 -7.19 -1.67
N ASP A 196 15.16 -6.07 -1.52
CA ASP A 196 16.32 -5.71 -2.34
C ASP A 196 17.61 -6.39 -1.82
N SER A 197 17.58 -6.95 -0.61
CA SER A 197 18.72 -7.63 -0.03
C SER A 197 19.08 -8.93 -0.79
N SER A 198 20.33 -9.02 -1.25
CA SER A 198 20.81 -10.22 -1.93
C SER A 198 20.73 -11.44 -1.00
N PRO A 199 20.33 -12.62 -1.51
CA PRO A 199 20.38 -13.88 -0.76
C PRO A 199 21.81 -14.27 -0.28
N SER A 200 22.84 -13.60 -0.76
CA SER A 200 24.21 -13.73 -0.24
C SER A 200 24.40 -13.09 1.14
N THR A 201 23.54 -12.14 1.51
CA THR A 201 23.49 -11.55 2.85
C THR A 201 22.61 -12.39 3.78
N ARG A 202 22.87 -12.31 5.09
CA ARG A 202 22.09 -13.10 6.05
C ARG A 202 20.61 -12.68 6.11
N LEU A 203 20.33 -11.38 5.98
CA LEU A 203 18.98 -10.84 5.90
C LEU A 203 18.25 -11.31 4.63
N GLY A 204 18.89 -11.12 3.47
CA GLY A 204 18.31 -11.52 2.18
C GLY A 204 18.05 -13.02 2.09
N LEU A 205 18.95 -13.86 2.66
CA LEU A 205 18.76 -15.30 2.75
C LEU A 205 17.53 -15.66 3.61
N LEU A 206 17.39 -15.03 4.78
CA LEU A 206 16.19 -15.22 5.62
C LEU A 206 14.92 -14.84 4.87
N VAL A 207 14.88 -13.63 4.29
CA VAL A 207 13.70 -13.15 3.55
C VAL A 207 13.36 -14.09 2.39
N HIS A 208 14.34 -14.52 1.62
CA HIS A 208 14.13 -15.50 0.55
C HIS A 208 13.50 -16.81 1.07
N ARG A 209 13.98 -17.33 2.20
CA ARG A 209 13.43 -18.55 2.81
C ARG A 209 12.03 -18.33 3.40
N LEU A 210 11.75 -17.17 3.99
CA LEU A 210 10.40 -16.82 4.42
C LEU A 210 9.39 -16.78 3.24
N GLN A 211 9.84 -16.30 2.08
CA GLN A 211 9.02 -16.32 0.86
C GLN A 211 8.77 -17.77 0.38
N VAL A 212 9.80 -18.61 0.34
CA VAL A 212 9.67 -20.03 -0.05
C VAL A 212 8.74 -20.81 0.89
N LEU A 213 8.83 -20.52 2.19
CA LEU A 213 8.01 -21.17 3.24
C LEU A 213 6.63 -20.49 3.42
N ASP A 214 6.33 -19.45 2.65
CA ASP A 214 5.10 -18.63 2.77
C ASP A 214 4.82 -18.16 4.22
N THR A 215 5.88 -17.70 4.90
CA THR A 215 5.85 -17.28 6.33
C THR A 215 6.08 -15.77 6.48
N SER A 216 5.38 -14.97 5.66
CA SER A 216 5.47 -13.51 5.67
C SER A 216 5.03 -12.85 6.99
N VAL A 217 4.38 -13.60 7.87
CA VAL A 217 3.95 -13.14 9.20
C VAL A 217 5.11 -12.60 10.07
N PHE A 218 6.36 -12.98 9.78
CA PHE A 218 7.55 -12.48 10.49
C PHE A 218 8.06 -11.12 9.99
N TYR A 219 7.53 -10.57 8.89
CA TYR A 219 7.98 -9.26 8.38
C TYR A 219 7.83 -8.10 9.37
N PRO A 220 6.77 -8.01 10.21
CA PRO A 220 6.71 -6.99 11.26
C PRO A 220 7.90 -7.04 12.24
N VAL A 221 8.39 -8.24 12.60
CA VAL A 221 9.56 -8.39 13.47
C VAL A 221 10.81 -7.87 12.78
N LEU A 222 11.03 -8.26 11.51
CA LEU A 222 12.19 -7.79 10.73
C LEU A 222 12.14 -6.29 10.53
N LEU A 223 10.97 -5.73 10.23
CA LEU A 223 10.78 -4.29 10.11
C LEU A 223 11.10 -3.58 11.43
N GLY A 224 10.64 -4.10 12.57
CA GLY A 224 10.94 -3.55 13.89
C GLY A 224 12.43 -3.55 14.23
N LEU A 225 13.16 -4.61 13.88
CA LEU A 225 14.62 -4.69 14.06
C LEU A 225 15.38 -3.64 13.24
N LEU A 226 14.87 -3.32 12.05
CA LEU A 226 15.50 -2.35 11.14
C LEU A 226 15.08 -0.89 11.42
N THR A 227 14.01 -0.67 12.21
CA THR A 227 13.45 0.68 12.45
C THR A 227 13.26 0.94 13.94
N ARG A 228 12.10 0.58 14.49
CA ARG A 228 11.64 0.90 15.84
C ARG A 228 12.62 0.53 16.95
N TRP A 229 13.33 -0.59 16.79
CA TRP A 229 14.23 -1.11 17.79
C TRP A 229 15.71 -0.96 17.43
N GLN A 230 16.04 -0.24 16.37
CA GLN A 230 17.41 -0.08 15.89
C GLN A 230 18.37 0.40 17.00
N ALA A 231 17.93 1.38 17.81
CA ALA A 231 18.76 1.96 18.87
C ALA A 231 19.08 0.98 20.03
N LYS A 232 18.25 -0.04 20.24
CA LYS A 232 18.45 -1.05 21.29
C LYS A 232 18.84 -2.42 20.75
N THR A 233 19.02 -2.54 19.45
CA THR A 233 19.47 -3.77 18.78
C THR A 233 20.98 -3.71 18.56
N ASP A 234 21.69 -4.71 19.06
CA ASP A 234 23.10 -4.89 18.74
C ASP A 234 23.24 -5.23 17.25
N ALA A 235 23.78 -4.29 16.47
CA ALA A 235 23.94 -4.45 15.03
C ALA A 235 24.86 -5.64 14.68
N ALA A 236 25.85 -5.95 15.48
CA ALA A 236 26.72 -7.11 15.29
C ALA A 236 25.99 -8.44 15.56
N ALA A 237 24.93 -8.42 16.36
CA ALA A 237 24.13 -9.60 16.64
C ALA A 237 23.08 -9.91 15.57
N LEU A 238 22.73 -8.94 14.68
CA LEU A 238 21.67 -9.11 13.68
C LEU A 238 21.82 -10.37 12.82
N PRO A 239 22.97 -10.71 12.24
CA PRO A 239 23.12 -11.95 11.47
C PRO A 239 22.79 -13.20 12.29
N GLY A 240 23.16 -13.20 13.57
CA GLY A 240 22.84 -14.27 14.51
C GLY A 240 21.35 -14.34 14.85
N ILE A 241 20.71 -13.19 15.05
CA ILE A 241 19.25 -13.07 15.26
C ILE A 241 18.49 -13.65 14.06
N TYR A 242 18.87 -13.29 12.84
CA TYR A 242 18.27 -13.84 11.61
C TYR A 242 18.45 -15.35 11.52
N THR A 243 19.62 -15.86 11.95
CA THR A 243 19.87 -17.30 12.02
C THR A 243 18.97 -18.01 13.02
N ASP A 244 18.77 -17.42 14.20
CA ASP A 244 17.96 -18.01 15.27
C ASP A 244 16.46 -18.04 14.88
N LEU A 245 15.95 -16.96 14.26
CA LEU A 245 14.59 -16.89 13.71
C LEU A 245 14.38 -17.96 12.62
N GLU A 246 15.29 -18.04 11.67
CA GLU A 246 15.22 -19.04 10.61
C GLU A 246 15.26 -20.46 11.15
N SER A 247 16.20 -20.74 12.05
CA SER A 247 16.35 -22.07 12.67
C SER A 247 15.05 -22.50 13.37
N TYR A 248 14.37 -21.58 14.05
CA TYR A 248 13.09 -21.87 14.67
C TYR A 248 12.02 -22.26 13.63
N ILE A 249 11.87 -21.45 12.58
CA ILE A 249 10.85 -21.67 11.53
C ILE A 249 11.10 -22.98 10.79
N VAL A 250 12.35 -23.23 10.39
CA VAL A 250 12.74 -24.43 9.63
C VAL A 250 12.55 -25.68 10.48
N ARG A 251 12.98 -25.66 11.75
CA ARG A 251 12.78 -26.81 12.66
C ARG A 251 11.32 -27.17 12.83
N ARG A 252 10.45 -26.16 13.05
CA ARG A 252 9.02 -26.40 13.14
C ARG A 252 8.45 -27.02 11.87
N ALA A 253 8.85 -26.50 10.70
CA ALA A 253 8.42 -27.06 9.42
C ALA A 253 8.89 -28.52 9.22
N VAL A 254 10.14 -28.85 9.58
CA VAL A 254 10.67 -30.21 9.49
C VAL A 254 9.99 -31.16 10.47
N CYS A 255 9.64 -30.68 11.67
CA CYS A 255 8.89 -31.45 12.68
C CYS A 255 7.39 -31.59 12.35
N GLY A 256 6.92 -31.05 11.23
CA GLY A 256 5.51 -31.11 10.82
C GLY A 256 4.58 -30.24 11.68
N LEU A 257 5.13 -29.30 12.44
CA LEU A 257 4.35 -28.40 13.27
C LEU A 257 3.69 -27.31 12.38
N THR A 258 2.42 -27.08 12.65
CA THR A 258 1.62 -26.19 11.80
C THR A 258 1.97 -24.70 12.01
N PRO A 259 1.87 -23.85 10.96
CA PRO A 259 2.08 -22.39 11.10
C PRO A 259 0.89 -21.67 11.75
N LYS A 260 -0.16 -22.36 12.20
CA LYS A 260 -1.39 -21.75 12.74
C LYS A 260 -1.13 -20.77 13.90
N ASN A 261 -0.13 -21.03 14.72
CA ASN A 261 0.19 -20.23 15.88
C ASN A 261 1.12 -19.05 15.57
N TYR A 262 1.64 -18.91 14.34
CA TYR A 262 2.64 -17.87 14.03
C TYR A 262 2.11 -16.45 14.19
N ASN A 263 0.83 -16.19 13.89
CA ASN A 263 0.25 -14.87 14.11
C ASN A 263 0.33 -14.47 15.59
N ARG A 264 -0.11 -15.36 16.49
CA ARG A 264 -0.04 -15.12 17.94
C ARG A 264 1.41 -14.98 18.40
N LEU A 265 2.26 -15.91 18.01
CA LEU A 265 3.68 -15.90 18.35
C LEU A 265 4.36 -14.57 17.96
N VAL A 266 4.10 -14.08 16.76
CA VAL A 266 4.67 -12.81 16.27
C VAL A 266 4.17 -11.64 17.10
N LEU A 267 2.89 -11.55 17.43
CA LEU A 267 2.35 -10.47 18.27
C LEU A 267 2.96 -10.50 19.68
N GLU A 268 3.09 -11.68 20.28
CA GLU A 268 3.77 -11.86 21.57
C GLU A 268 5.25 -11.46 21.49
N MET A 269 5.94 -11.82 20.39
CA MET A 269 7.33 -11.43 20.12
C MET A 269 7.47 -9.92 19.97
N LEU A 270 6.59 -9.26 19.20
CA LEU A 270 6.60 -7.80 19.05
C LEU A 270 6.50 -7.11 20.42
N THR A 271 5.58 -7.58 21.26
CA THR A 271 5.39 -7.06 22.63
C THR A 271 6.59 -7.33 23.53
N ALA A 272 7.19 -8.51 23.45
CA ALA A 272 8.37 -8.87 24.24
C ALA A 272 9.59 -8.04 23.84
N LEU A 273 9.82 -7.88 22.53
CA LEU A 273 10.92 -7.07 22.00
C LEU A 273 10.74 -5.56 22.29
N ASP A 274 9.50 -5.07 22.34
CA ASP A 274 9.24 -3.68 22.72
C ASP A 274 9.63 -3.41 24.18
N LYS A 275 9.42 -4.35 25.08
CA LYS A 275 9.77 -4.28 26.50
C LYS A 275 11.25 -4.55 26.79
N ALA A 276 11.95 -5.21 25.89
CA ALA A 276 13.37 -5.55 26.08
C ALA A 276 14.25 -4.29 26.11
N ALA A 277 15.16 -4.22 27.08
CA ALA A 277 16.14 -3.13 27.17
C ALA A 277 17.20 -3.22 26.07
N VAL A 278 17.62 -4.45 25.72
CA VAL A 278 18.59 -4.74 24.66
C VAL A 278 18.06 -5.93 23.85
N ILE A 279 18.19 -5.85 22.55
CA ILE A 279 17.81 -6.93 21.62
C ILE A 279 19.09 -7.54 21.04
N ASN A 280 19.35 -8.77 21.42
CA ASN A 280 20.46 -9.59 20.95
C ASN A 280 20.00 -11.05 20.77
N ARG A 281 20.94 -11.95 20.44
CA ARG A 281 20.63 -13.38 20.24
C ARG A 281 20.04 -14.03 21.48
N ALA A 282 20.53 -13.68 22.68
CA ALA A 282 20.02 -14.25 23.92
C ALA A 282 18.55 -13.85 24.15
N THR A 283 18.20 -12.59 23.91
CA THR A 283 16.81 -12.09 23.98
C THR A 283 15.87 -12.87 23.04
N ILE A 284 16.28 -13.09 21.79
CA ILE A 284 15.49 -13.84 20.81
C ILE A 284 15.33 -15.31 21.21
N ARG A 285 16.42 -15.96 21.65
CA ARG A 285 16.38 -17.36 22.08
C ARG A 285 15.53 -17.56 23.31
N ALA A 286 15.68 -16.72 24.33
CA ALA A 286 14.88 -16.79 25.55
C ALA A 286 13.37 -16.66 25.24
N PHE A 287 12.99 -15.92 24.20
CA PHE A 287 11.61 -15.86 23.75
C PHE A 287 11.18 -17.13 22.97
N LEU A 288 12.04 -17.64 22.07
CA LEU A 288 11.67 -18.76 21.17
C LEU A 288 11.73 -20.14 21.83
N GLU A 289 12.63 -20.36 22.81
CA GLU A 289 12.82 -21.68 23.46
C GLU A 289 11.55 -22.22 24.11
N PRO A 290 10.77 -21.44 24.88
CA PRO A 290 9.51 -21.92 25.46
C PRO A 290 8.42 -22.21 24.42
N GLN A 291 8.53 -21.67 23.23
CA GLN A 291 7.54 -21.79 22.15
C GLN A 291 7.74 -23.06 21.30
N THR A 292 8.64 -23.92 21.68
CA THR A 292 8.91 -25.20 20.99
C THR A 292 7.96 -26.32 21.41
N ALA A 293 7.28 -26.18 22.53
CA ALA A 293 6.20 -27.07 22.96
C ALA A 293 4.87 -26.58 22.40
N ASP A 294 4.16 -27.46 21.70
CA ASP A 294 2.76 -27.20 21.28
C ASP A 294 1.81 -27.42 22.46
#